data_2ce3f81e0ac17fa7bd15f4a1e20b7344
#
_entry.id   2ce3f81e0ac17fa7bd15f4a1e20b7344
#
_cell.length_a   1.000
_cell.length_b   1.000
_cell.length_c   1.000
_cell.angle_alpha   90.00
_cell.angle_beta   90.00
_cell.angle_gamma   90.00
#
_symmetry.space_group_name_H-M   'P 1'
#
loop_
_entity.id
_entity.type
_entity.pdbx_description
1 polymer ?
#
loop_
_entity_poly.entity_id
_entity_poly.type
_entity_poly.pdbx_seq_one_letter_code
_entity_poly.pdbx_strand_id
1 'polypeptide(L)'
;RNYYETSFDAEYLKLAIQLQNTQLSKFWDEEGDGFFFTETGDSDLFIRQKEIYDGAIPSGNSIAAENLYYLGRLAEKPEWERLSRKIGETFSEQVNRAPRGFSALLQSVQAQVNGTREIVIAGDKQNLADARGVLRKFYDPFKLTLYRPNENFDLIEDISGFLSYQKAIDGGLTVYICQDYACQYPATDLPALEKALQETF
;
A
#
# COMPACT_ATOMS: atom_id res chain seq x y z
N ARG A 1 5.58 2.27 -4.47
CA ARG A 1 4.40 2.90 -3.87
C ARG A 1 4.66 4.35 -3.50
N ASN A 2 5.58 4.64 -2.60
CA ASN A 2 5.81 5.99 -2.04
C ASN A 2 6.08 7.06 -3.12
N TYR A 3 6.74 6.67 -4.22
CA TYR A 3 6.98 7.58 -5.34
C TYR A 3 5.67 7.92 -6.06
N TYR A 4 4.77 6.94 -6.24
CA TYR A 4 3.42 7.19 -6.75
C TYR A 4 2.66 8.18 -5.86
N GLU A 5 2.58 7.95 -4.55
CA GLU A 5 1.86 8.86 -3.62
C GLU A 5 2.45 10.28 -3.56
N THR A 6 3.69 10.46 -4.06
CA THR A 6 4.32 11.78 -4.19
C THR A 6 3.97 12.46 -5.51
N SER A 7 4.04 11.72 -6.62
CA SER A 7 3.85 12.23 -7.98
C SER A 7 2.42 12.11 -8.49
N PHE A 8 1.69 11.09 -8.03
CA PHE A 8 0.42 10.60 -8.57
C PHE A 8 0.47 10.19 -10.05
N ASP A 9 1.66 9.82 -10.52
CA ASP A 9 1.85 9.24 -11.84
C ASP A 9 1.66 7.72 -11.76
N ALA A 10 0.61 7.22 -12.40
CA ALA A 10 0.22 5.80 -12.38
C ALA A 10 1.28 4.85 -12.93
N GLU A 11 2.21 5.33 -13.77
CA GLU A 11 3.33 4.51 -14.28
C GLU A 11 4.23 4.00 -13.14
N TYR A 12 4.40 4.78 -12.05
CA TYR A 12 5.17 4.30 -10.90
C TYR A 12 4.43 3.22 -10.08
N LEU A 13 3.11 3.25 -10.08
CA LEU A 13 2.33 2.18 -9.44
C LEU A 13 2.41 0.90 -10.28
N LYS A 14 2.26 1.02 -11.59
CA LYS A 14 2.47 -0.08 -12.54
C LYS A 14 3.85 -0.72 -12.40
N LEU A 15 4.90 0.12 -12.33
CA LEU A 15 6.28 -0.37 -12.10
C LEU A 15 6.42 -1.08 -10.75
N ALA A 16 5.81 -0.55 -9.68
CA ALA A 16 5.84 -1.19 -8.37
C ALA A 16 5.20 -2.59 -8.40
N ILE A 17 4.08 -2.74 -9.11
CA ILE A 17 3.42 -4.04 -9.31
C ILE A 17 4.30 -5.01 -10.10
N GLN A 18 4.97 -4.55 -11.16
CA GLN A 18 5.89 -5.37 -11.96
C GLN A 18 7.08 -5.85 -11.11
N LEU A 19 7.66 -4.97 -10.30
CA LEU A 19 8.75 -5.32 -9.39
C LEU A 19 8.29 -6.32 -8.32
N GLN A 20 7.07 -6.15 -7.78
CA GLN A 20 6.51 -7.09 -6.81
C GLN A 20 6.27 -8.47 -7.42
N ASN A 21 5.76 -8.55 -8.65
CA ASN A 21 5.64 -9.82 -9.37
C ASN A 21 7.01 -10.49 -9.59
N THR A 22 8.02 -9.70 -9.97
CA THR A 22 9.39 -10.21 -10.15
C THR A 22 9.96 -10.71 -8.81
N GLN A 23 9.73 -9.99 -7.72
CA GLN A 23 10.17 -10.41 -6.39
C GLN A 23 9.52 -11.73 -5.98
N LEU A 24 8.21 -11.88 -6.21
CA LEU A 24 7.50 -13.13 -5.93
C LEU A 24 8.06 -14.29 -6.75
N SER A 25 8.23 -14.10 -8.06
CA SER A 25 8.67 -15.20 -8.95
C SER A 25 10.11 -15.67 -8.69
N LYS A 26 10.98 -14.80 -8.17
CA LYS A 26 12.40 -15.09 -8.02
C LYS A 26 12.81 -15.49 -6.61
N PHE A 27 12.14 -14.94 -5.59
CA PHE A 27 12.62 -15.01 -4.21
C PHE A 27 11.64 -15.63 -3.22
N TRP A 28 10.35 -15.81 -3.59
CA TRP A 28 9.37 -16.39 -2.68
C TRP A 28 9.67 -17.86 -2.38
N ASP A 29 9.49 -18.26 -1.13
CA ASP A 29 9.55 -19.66 -0.71
C ASP A 29 8.14 -20.25 -0.66
N GLU A 30 7.84 -21.14 -1.61
CA GLU A 30 6.52 -21.78 -1.73
C GLU A 30 6.24 -22.79 -0.61
N GLU A 31 7.27 -23.33 0.05
CA GLU A 31 7.14 -24.35 1.08
C GLU A 31 7.11 -23.76 2.49
N GLY A 32 7.94 -22.75 2.75
CA GLY A 32 8.14 -22.21 4.08
C GLY A 32 7.79 -20.73 4.23
N ASP A 33 7.07 -20.14 3.26
CA ASP A 33 6.65 -18.75 3.19
C ASP A 33 7.79 -17.71 3.42
N GLY A 34 7.58 -16.47 3.00
CA GLY A 34 8.58 -15.42 3.06
C GLY A 34 9.58 -15.47 1.90
N PHE A 35 10.48 -14.50 1.88
CA PHE A 35 11.45 -14.32 0.79
C PHE A 35 12.84 -14.75 1.20
N PHE A 36 13.47 -15.53 0.32
CA PHE A 36 14.91 -15.76 0.41
C PHE A 36 15.69 -14.51 0.04
N PHE A 37 16.91 -14.39 0.57
CA PHE A 37 17.83 -13.31 0.25
C PHE A 37 18.40 -13.43 -1.18
N THR A 38 18.43 -14.65 -1.73
CA THR A 38 19.01 -14.97 -3.04
C THR A 38 17.96 -15.52 -3.99
N GLU A 39 18.18 -15.30 -5.28
CA GLU A 39 17.31 -15.77 -6.36
C GLU A 39 17.22 -17.30 -6.42
N THR A 40 16.11 -17.81 -6.92
CA THR A 40 15.92 -19.25 -7.20
C THR A 40 16.84 -19.68 -8.35
N GLY A 41 17.54 -20.82 -8.16
CA GLY A 41 18.40 -21.39 -9.20
C GLY A 41 19.87 -20.94 -9.13
N ASP A 42 20.27 -20.20 -8.12
CA ASP A 42 21.70 -19.93 -7.86
C ASP A 42 22.35 -21.20 -7.35
N SER A 43 23.08 -21.89 -8.28
CA SER A 43 23.70 -23.22 -8.04
C SER A 43 24.89 -23.16 -7.10
N ASP A 44 25.44 -21.99 -6.82
CA ASP A 44 26.65 -21.81 -6.02
C ASP A 44 26.35 -21.73 -4.50
N LEU A 45 25.06 -21.72 -4.12
CA LEU A 45 24.64 -21.62 -2.74
C LEU A 45 24.11 -22.94 -2.19
N PHE A 46 24.78 -23.46 -1.17
CA PHE A 46 24.34 -24.67 -0.46
C PHE A 46 23.08 -24.44 0.40
N ILE A 47 22.85 -23.22 0.88
CA ILE A 47 21.69 -22.86 1.74
C ILE A 47 21.23 -21.46 1.36
N ARG A 48 19.93 -21.32 1.06
CA ARG A 48 19.27 -20.04 0.90
C ARG A 48 18.75 -19.57 2.25
N GLN A 49 19.10 -18.35 2.63
CA GLN A 49 18.71 -17.78 3.92
C GLN A 49 17.55 -16.79 3.73
N LYS A 50 16.71 -16.69 4.77
CA LYS A 50 15.69 -15.65 4.90
C LYS A 50 16.12 -14.69 6.01
N GLU A 51 16.24 -13.41 5.69
CA GLU A 51 16.55 -12.37 6.67
C GLU A 51 15.26 -11.65 7.07
N ILE A 52 15.09 -11.45 8.37
CA ILE A 52 13.93 -10.78 8.95
C ILE A 52 14.30 -9.68 9.95
N TYR A 53 15.54 -9.69 10.46
CA TYR A 53 15.97 -8.73 11.46
C TYR A 53 16.09 -7.32 10.88
N ASP A 54 15.36 -6.37 11.49
CA ASP A 54 15.44 -4.95 11.15
C ASP A 54 16.57 -4.29 11.93
N GLY A 55 17.72 -4.11 11.28
CA GLY A 55 18.89 -3.45 11.86
C GLY A 55 18.89 -1.93 11.58
N ALA A 56 20.02 -1.42 11.10
CA ALA A 56 20.13 -0.03 10.67
C ALA A 56 19.26 0.29 9.44
N ILE A 57 18.96 -0.74 8.65
CA ILE A 57 17.99 -0.72 7.55
C ILE A 57 16.99 -1.87 7.77
N PRO A 58 15.73 -1.70 7.34
CA PRO A 58 14.75 -2.76 7.39
C PRO A 58 15.18 -3.99 6.57
N SER A 59 14.77 -5.18 7.02
CA SER A 59 15.01 -6.41 6.28
C SER A 59 14.21 -6.48 4.98
N GLY A 60 14.68 -7.29 4.03
CA GLY A 60 13.98 -7.54 2.78
C GLY A 60 12.57 -8.09 2.98
N ASN A 61 12.39 -9.01 3.95
CA ASN A 61 11.08 -9.57 4.27
C ASN A 61 10.14 -8.55 4.93
N SER A 62 10.64 -7.66 5.78
CA SER A 62 9.83 -6.60 6.39
C SER A 62 9.28 -5.63 5.35
N ILE A 63 10.13 -5.18 4.43
CA ILE A 63 9.71 -4.30 3.32
C ILE A 63 8.81 -5.05 2.32
N ALA A 64 9.08 -6.32 2.06
CA ALA A 64 8.23 -7.13 1.19
C ALA A 64 6.83 -7.33 1.79
N ALA A 65 6.72 -7.58 3.09
CA ALA A 65 5.43 -7.67 3.77
C ALA A 65 4.63 -6.36 3.66
N GLU A 66 5.28 -5.22 3.86
CA GLU A 66 4.67 -3.90 3.67
C GLU A 66 4.19 -3.69 2.22
N ASN A 67 5.06 -3.96 1.25
CA ASN A 67 4.74 -3.78 -0.17
C ASN A 67 3.59 -4.70 -0.62
N LEU A 68 3.62 -5.98 -0.24
CA LEU A 68 2.56 -6.94 -0.56
C LEU A 68 1.22 -6.47 0.00
N TYR A 69 1.18 -6.01 1.24
CA TYR A 69 -0.06 -5.54 1.85
C TYR A 69 -0.62 -4.31 1.12
N TYR A 70 0.19 -3.26 1.00
CA TYR A 70 -0.30 -2.01 0.41
C TYR A 70 -0.55 -2.09 -1.10
N LEU A 71 0.30 -2.79 -1.87
CA LEU A 71 0.05 -3.00 -3.30
C LEU A 71 -1.11 -3.96 -3.52
N GLY A 72 -1.31 -4.94 -2.62
CA GLY A 72 -2.46 -5.82 -2.63
C GLY A 72 -3.77 -5.04 -2.51
N ARG A 73 -3.83 -4.10 -1.59
CA ARG A 73 -4.98 -3.18 -1.42
C ARG A 73 -5.20 -2.30 -2.65
N LEU A 74 -4.13 -1.66 -3.15
CA LEU A 74 -4.21 -0.73 -4.29
C LEU A 74 -4.59 -1.43 -5.60
N ALA A 75 -4.10 -2.64 -5.83
CA ALA A 75 -4.28 -3.38 -7.07
C ALA A 75 -5.35 -4.48 -6.97
N GLU A 76 -6.18 -4.47 -5.92
CA GLU A 76 -7.24 -5.47 -5.68
C GLU A 76 -6.73 -6.92 -5.78
N LYS A 77 -5.54 -7.17 -5.18
CA LYS A 77 -4.89 -8.49 -5.14
C LYS A 77 -4.91 -9.08 -3.72
N PRO A 78 -6.03 -9.66 -3.27
CA PRO A 78 -6.15 -10.20 -1.91
C PRO A 78 -5.16 -11.34 -1.64
N GLU A 79 -4.67 -12.01 -2.67
CA GLU A 79 -3.60 -12.99 -2.55
C GLU A 79 -2.30 -12.38 -2.02
N TRP A 80 -1.97 -11.13 -2.38
CA TRP A 80 -0.78 -10.43 -1.86
C TRP A 80 -0.95 -10.02 -0.40
N GLU A 81 -2.13 -9.58 -0.01
CA GLU A 81 -2.44 -9.33 1.41
C GLU A 81 -2.27 -10.59 2.24
N ARG A 82 -2.72 -11.74 1.71
CA ARG A 82 -2.52 -13.04 2.36
C ARG A 82 -1.04 -13.42 2.48
N LEU A 83 -0.23 -13.21 1.43
CA LEU A 83 1.20 -13.47 1.46
C LEU A 83 1.91 -12.56 2.47
N SER A 84 1.52 -11.30 2.56
CA SER A 84 2.01 -10.37 3.60
C SER A 84 1.74 -10.91 5.01
N ARG A 85 0.53 -11.42 5.25
CA ARG A 85 0.17 -12.01 6.55
C ARG A 85 1.01 -13.24 6.87
N LYS A 86 1.22 -14.12 5.91
CA LYS A 86 2.04 -15.30 6.06
C LYS A 86 3.48 -14.99 6.48
N ILE A 87 4.08 -13.91 5.98
CA ILE A 87 5.40 -13.46 6.45
C ILE A 87 5.35 -13.18 7.97
N GLY A 88 4.36 -12.43 8.44
CA GLY A 88 4.20 -12.14 9.87
C GLY A 88 4.00 -13.41 10.72
N GLU A 89 3.21 -14.35 10.23
CA GLU A 89 2.94 -15.63 10.90
C GLU A 89 4.20 -16.50 10.97
N THR A 90 4.92 -16.65 9.86
CA THR A 90 6.14 -17.46 9.76
C THR A 90 7.22 -17.01 10.74
N PHE A 91 7.39 -15.71 10.90
CA PHE A 91 8.43 -15.17 11.79
C PHE A 91 7.94 -14.79 13.18
N SER A 92 6.69 -15.09 13.52
CA SER A 92 6.03 -14.68 14.76
C SER A 92 6.79 -15.08 16.03
N GLU A 93 7.39 -16.27 16.06
CA GLU A 93 8.16 -16.74 17.22
C GLU A 93 9.41 -15.88 17.46
N GLN A 94 10.14 -15.52 16.40
CA GLN A 94 11.32 -14.67 16.49
C GLN A 94 10.93 -13.25 16.92
N VAL A 95 9.86 -12.70 16.35
CA VAL A 95 9.32 -11.39 16.69
C VAL A 95 8.90 -11.33 18.15
N ASN A 96 8.19 -12.33 18.66
CA ASN A 96 7.72 -12.39 20.04
C ASN A 96 8.89 -12.45 21.05
N ARG A 97 10.01 -13.09 20.69
CA ARG A 97 11.20 -13.16 21.56
C ARG A 97 11.93 -11.81 21.67
N ALA A 98 11.97 -11.01 20.61
CA ALA A 98 12.73 -9.77 20.57
C ALA A 98 12.08 -8.69 19.69
N PRO A 99 10.87 -8.19 20.00
CA PRO A 99 10.07 -7.35 19.11
C PRO A 99 10.76 -6.07 18.62
N ARG A 100 11.71 -5.54 19.41
CA ARG A 100 12.48 -4.34 19.03
C ARG A 100 13.35 -4.53 17.79
N GLY A 101 13.70 -5.78 17.45
CA GLY A 101 14.50 -6.11 16.27
C GLY A 101 13.70 -6.28 14.99
N PHE A 102 12.37 -6.01 15.01
CA PHE A 102 11.46 -6.27 13.91
C PHE A 102 10.46 -5.12 13.70
N SER A 103 10.92 -3.89 13.89
CA SER A 103 10.06 -2.70 13.93
C SER A 103 9.36 -2.45 12.59
N ALA A 104 10.03 -2.67 11.46
CA ALA A 104 9.42 -2.47 10.14
C ALA A 104 8.38 -3.57 9.83
N LEU A 105 8.66 -4.84 10.21
CA LEU A 105 7.66 -5.90 10.09
C LEU A 105 6.43 -5.61 10.95
N LEU A 106 6.64 -5.17 12.20
CA LEU A 106 5.54 -4.84 13.11
C LEU A 106 4.69 -3.67 12.61
N GLN A 107 5.25 -2.71 11.88
CA GLN A 107 4.47 -1.65 11.21
C GLN A 107 3.54 -2.25 10.14
N SER A 108 4.03 -3.21 9.35
CA SER A 108 3.19 -3.91 8.37
C SER A 108 2.08 -4.72 9.05
N VAL A 109 2.40 -5.44 10.12
CA VAL A 109 1.39 -6.19 10.92
C VAL A 109 0.36 -5.23 11.53
N GLN A 110 0.79 -4.09 12.05
CA GLN A 110 -0.11 -3.08 12.61
C GLN A 110 -1.05 -2.51 11.56
N ALA A 111 -0.57 -2.26 10.33
CA ALA A 111 -1.42 -1.82 9.22
C ALA A 111 -2.49 -2.87 8.87
N GLN A 112 -2.12 -4.16 8.90
CA GLN A 112 -3.06 -5.26 8.65
C GLN A 112 -4.13 -5.41 9.73
N VAL A 113 -3.77 -5.16 10.99
CA VAL A 113 -4.70 -5.26 12.13
C VAL A 113 -5.65 -4.07 12.21
N ASN A 114 -5.14 -2.86 11.96
CA ASN A 114 -5.93 -1.62 12.04
C ASN A 114 -6.74 -1.36 10.76
N GLY A 115 -6.41 -2.05 9.67
CA GLY A 115 -6.88 -1.70 8.33
C GLY A 115 -6.19 -0.46 7.76
N THR A 116 -6.29 -0.29 6.45
CA THR A 116 -5.89 0.94 5.77
C THR A 116 -7.10 1.79 5.43
N ARG A 117 -6.86 3.08 5.31
CA ARG A 117 -7.84 4.02 4.75
C ARG A 117 -7.40 4.41 3.35
N GLU A 118 -8.24 4.11 2.38
CA GLU A 118 -8.05 4.51 0.99
C GLU A 118 -8.71 5.88 0.79
N ILE A 119 -7.90 6.88 0.46
CA ILE A 119 -8.35 8.24 0.15
C ILE A 119 -8.23 8.43 -1.35
N VAL A 120 -9.36 8.51 -2.04
CA VAL A 120 -9.39 8.75 -3.47
C VAL A 120 -9.73 10.20 -3.75
N ILE A 121 -8.82 10.91 -4.38
CA ILE A 121 -9.03 12.29 -4.85
C ILE A 121 -9.42 12.21 -6.32
N ALA A 122 -10.65 12.58 -6.63
CA ALA A 122 -11.13 12.69 -8.00
C ALA A 122 -11.25 14.17 -8.40
N GLY A 123 -10.86 14.49 -9.64
CA GLY A 123 -10.89 15.87 -10.15
C GLY A 123 -9.71 16.20 -11.07
N ASP A 124 -9.46 17.48 -11.26
CA ASP A 124 -8.31 17.96 -12.02
C ASP A 124 -7.03 18.09 -11.16
N LYS A 125 -5.93 18.56 -11.76
CA LYS A 125 -4.64 18.72 -11.03
C LYS A 125 -4.70 19.79 -9.94
N GLN A 126 -5.57 20.82 -10.08
CA GLN A 126 -5.73 21.83 -9.04
C GLN A 126 -6.50 21.23 -7.85
N ASN A 127 -7.56 20.47 -8.12
CA ASN A 127 -8.29 19.74 -7.08
C ASN A 127 -7.38 18.79 -6.30
N LEU A 128 -6.48 18.08 -6.99
CA LEU A 128 -5.46 17.25 -6.35
C LEU A 128 -4.55 18.07 -5.42
N ALA A 129 -4.04 19.21 -5.90
CA ALA A 129 -3.15 20.06 -5.12
C ALA A 129 -3.83 20.60 -3.85
N ASP A 130 -5.07 21.05 -3.99
CA ASP A 130 -5.86 21.62 -2.90
C ASP A 130 -6.19 20.55 -1.84
N ALA A 131 -6.68 19.37 -2.26
CA ALA A 131 -6.97 18.25 -1.35
C ALA A 131 -5.71 17.79 -0.60
N ARG A 132 -4.55 17.69 -1.28
CA ARG A 132 -3.27 17.37 -0.64
C ARG A 132 -2.88 18.38 0.43
N GLY A 133 -3.19 19.67 0.22
CA GLY A 133 -2.97 20.73 1.22
C GLY A 133 -3.73 20.46 2.52
N VAL A 134 -4.95 19.97 2.43
CA VAL A 134 -5.75 19.56 3.60
C VAL A 134 -5.23 18.26 4.21
N LEU A 135 -4.98 17.21 3.40
CA LEU A 135 -4.53 15.89 3.87
C LEU A 135 -3.21 15.95 4.64
N ARG A 136 -2.33 16.90 4.33
CA ARG A 136 -1.04 17.08 5.04
C ARG A 136 -1.21 17.53 6.49
N LYS A 137 -2.35 18.09 6.86
CA LYS A 137 -2.67 18.50 8.24
C LYS A 137 -3.02 17.30 9.14
N PHE A 138 -3.37 16.15 8.52
CA PHE A 138 -3.81 14.94 9.21
C PHE A 138 -2.79 13.83 9.03
N TYR A 139 -2.18 13.43 10.14
CA TYR A 139 -1.23 12.32 10.13
C TYR A 139 -1.97 11.00 10.30
N ASP A 140 -1.85 10.14 9.29
CA ASP A 140 -2.28 8.74 9.37
C ASP A 140 -1.23 7.88 8.68
N PRO A 141 -0.52 7.02 9.44
CA PRO A 141 0.51 6.15 8.88
C PRO A 141 -0.06 5.02 8.00
N PHE A 142 -1.37 4.75 8.12
CA PHE A 142 -2.04 3.65 7.41
C PHE A 142 -2.91 4.11 6.24
N LYS A 143 -2.83 5.38 5.88
CA LYS A 143 -3.56 5.88 4.70
C LYS A 143 -2.86 5.49 3.40
N LEU A 144 -3.66 5.23 2.40
CA LEU A 144 -3.28 5.13 1.00
C LEU A 144 -3.99 6.23 0.22
N THR A 145 -3.25 6.98 -0.58
CA THR A 145 -3.85 8.05 -1.36
C THR A 145 -3.80 7.70 -2.84
N LEU A 146 -4.94 7.74 -3.50
CA LEU A 146 -5.11 7.51 -4.92
C LEU A 146 -5.60 8.79 -5.60
N TYR A 147 -5.19 8.99 -6.83
CA TYR A 147 -5.68 10.09 -7.66
C TYR A 147 -6.34 9.55 -8.91
N ARG A 148 -7.59 9.92 -9.10
CA ARG A 148 -8.37 9.65 -10.31
C ARG A 148 -8.62 10.97 -11.05
N PRO A 149 -7.83 11.27 -12.10
CA PRO A 149 -8.06 12.46 -12.92
C PRO A 149 -9.38 12.38 -13.70
N ASN A 150 -9.89 13.54 -14.13
CA ASN A 150 -11.09 13.60 -14.99
C ASN A 150 -10.82 13.05 -16.40
N GLU A 151 -9.56 13.12 -16.84
CA GLU A 151 -9.09 12.63 -18.14
C GLU A 151 -7.84 11.79 -17.98
N ASN A 152 -7.55 10.91 -18.95
CA ASN A 152 -6.36 10.02 -18.93
C ASN A 152 -6.29 9.13 -17.68
N PHE A 153 -7.41 8.56 -17.29
CA PHE A 153 -7.55 7.72 -16.10
C PHE A 153 -7.41 6.22 -16.39
N ASP A 154 -7.31 5.80 -17.64
CA ASP A 154 -7.36 4.39 -18.05
C ASP A 154 -6.34 3.55 -17.28
N LEU A 155 -5.08 4.00 -17.21
CA LEU A 155 -4.03 3.24 -16.54
C LEU A 155 -4.30 3.06 -15.03
N ILE A 156 -4.78 4.08 -14.34
CA ILE A 156 -5.05 3.97 -12.91
C ILE A 156 -6.29 3.11 -12.62
N GLU A 157 -7.30 3.16 -13.49
CA GLU A 157 -8.47 2.28 -13.39
C GLU A 157 -8.13 0.82 -13.77
N ASP A 158 -7.23 0.58 -14.70
CA ASP A 158 -6.71 -0.76 -15.02
C ASP A 158 -5.96 -1.40 -13.83
N ILE A 159 -5.29 -0.58 -13.03
CA ILE A 159 -4.58 -1.03 -11.83
C ILE A 159 -5.53 -1.22 -10.65
N SER A 160 -6.46 -0.29 -10.46
CA SER A 160 -7.38 -0.19 -9.32
C SER A 160 -8.81 -0.05 -9.85
N GLY A 161 -9.45 -1.18 -10.16
CA GLY A 161 -10.75 -1.22 -10.84
C GLY A 161 -11.86 -0.51 -10.08
N PHE A 162 -11.80 -0.48 -8.73
CA PHE A 162 -12.78 0.21 -7.91
C PHE A 162 -12.83 1.73 -8.17
N LEU A 163 -11.77 2.33 -8.72
CA LEU A 163 -11.74 3.75 -9.08
C LEU A 163 -12.74 4.11 -10.20
N SER A 164 -13.19 3.14 -10.97
CA SER A 164 -14.23 3.35 -11.99
C SER A 164 -15.54 3.91 -11.42
N TYR A 165 -15.80 3.67 -10.14
CA TYR A 165 -16.98 4.16 -9.41
C TYR A 165 -16.74 5.48 -8.67
N GLN A 166 -15.49 5.89 -8.46
CA GLN A 166 -15.13 7.05 -7.63
C GLN A 166 -14.76 8.24 -8.51
N LYS A 167 -15.73 8.71 -9.28
CA LYS A 167 -15.59 9.81 -10.23
C LYS A 167 -15.80 11.16 -9.56
N ALA A 168 -15.25 12.21 -10.16
CA ALA A 168 -15.55 13.56 -9.76
C ALA A 168 -17.05 13.87 -10.00
N ILE A 169 -17.72 14.37 -8.98
CA ILE A 169 -19.12 14.83 -9.05
C ILE A 169 -19.10 16.19 -9.76
N ASP A 170 -19.88 16.31 -10.82
CA ASP A 170 -19.95 17.52 -11.69
C ASP A 170 -18.57 18.00 -12.18
N GLY A 171 -17.59 17.08 -12.29
CA GLY A 171 -16.23 17.38 -12.72
C GLY A 171 -15.37 18.13 -11.69
N GLY A 172 -15.93 18.45 -10.52
CA GLY A 172 -15.26 19.17 -9.43
C GLY A 172 -14.50 18.27 -8.46
N LEU A 173 -13.86 18.91 -7.47
CA LEU A 173 -13.21 18.19 -6.38
C LEU A 173 -14.18 17.19 -5.74
N THR A 174 -13.78 15.94 -5.69
CA THR A 174 -14.51 14.91 -4.94
C THR A 174 -13.51 14.00 -4.24
N VAL A 175 -13.62 13.86 -2.94
CA VAL A 175 -12.72 13.00 -2.14
C VAL A 175 -13.55 11.93 -1.47
N TYR A 176 -13.18 10.67 -1.75
CA TYR A 176 -13.75 9.50 -1.11
C TYR A 176 -12.80 9.01 -0.03
N ILE A 177 -13.31 8.76 1.17
CA ILE A 177 -12.58 8.14 2.28
C ILE A 177 -13.20 6.78 2.51
N CYS A 178 -12.43 5.74 2.24
CA CYS A 178 -12.89 4.36 2.32
C CYS A 178 -12.07 3.57 3.34
N GLN A 179 -12.71 2.63 4.01
CA GLN A 179 -12.06 1.65 4.87
C GLN A 179 -12.77 0.30 4.69
N ASP A 180 -12.02 -0.77 4.58
CA ASP A 180 -12.55 -2.13 4.41
C ASP A 180 -13.59 -2.24 3.28
N TYR A 181 -13.29 -1.61 2.15
CA TYR A 181 -14.14 -1.54 0.94
C TYR A 181 -15.46 -0.79 1.12
N ALA A 182 -15.67 -0.10 2.24
CA ALA A 182 -16.81 0.77 2.47
C ALA A 182 -16.37 2.24 2.46
N CYS A 183 -16.99 3.05 1.60
CA CYS A 183 -16.68 4.48 1.52
C CYS A 183 -17.72 5.31 2.28
N GLN A 184 -17.25 6.36 2.94
CA GLN A 184 -18.12 7.40 3.49
C GLN A 184 -18.78 8.22 2.36
N TYR A 185 -19.76 9.04 2.72
CA TYR A 185 -20.30 10.01 1.77
C TYR A 185 -19.18 10.95 1.27
N PRO A 186 -19.00 11.14 -0.04
CA PRO A 186 -17.86 11.87 -0.57
C PRO A 186 -17.89 13.36 -0.20
N ALA A 187 -16.72 13.91 0.12
CA ALA A 187 -16.54 15.35 0.30
C ALA A 187 -16.35 16.02 -1.07
N THR A 188 -17.16 17.05 -1.35
CA THR A 188 -17.14 17.78 -2.63
C THR A 188 -16.51 19.16 -2.56
N ASP A 189 -16.04 19.56 -1.37
CA ASP A 189 -15.27 20.79 -1.13
C ASP A 189 -14.26 20.61 -0.02
N LEU A 190 -13.35 21.58 0.16
CA LEU A 190 -12.28 21.50 1.16
C LEU A 190 -12.79 21.55 2.61
N PRO A 191 -13.80 22.37 2.97
CA PRO A 191 -14.39 22.33 4.30
C PRO A 191 -15.01 20.97 4.65
N ALA A 192 -15.76 20.37 3.71
CA ALA A 192 -16.34 19.05 3.91
C ALA A 192 -15.23 17.97 4.07
N LEU A 193 -14.15 18.06 3.29
CA LEU A 193 -13.01 17.18 3.42
C LEU A 193 -12.36 17.32 4.80
N GLU A 194 -12.09 18.54 5.26
CA GLU A 194 -11.47 18.78 6.57
C GLU A 194 -12.34 18.25 7.70
N LYS A 195 -13.66 18.44 7.63
CA LYS A 195 -14.61 17.89 8.59
C LYS A 195 -14.60 16.34 8.57
N ALA A 196 -14.69 15.72 7.40
CA ALA A 196 -14.67 14.26 7.27
C ALA A 196 -13.39 13.65 7.85
N LEU A 197 -12.23 14.29 7.62
CA LEU A 197 -10.97 13.84 8.20
C LEU A 197 -10.93 14.00 9.73
N GLN A 198 -11.50 15.07 10.31
CA GLN A 198 -11.60 15.25 11.76
C GLN A 198 -12.49 14.19 12.43
N GLU A 199 -13.51 13.70 11.74
CA GLU A 199 -14.40 12.65 12.23
C GLU A 199 -13.80 11.24 12.08
N THR A 200 -12.78 11.09 11.21
CA THR A 200 -12.15 9.81 10.89
C THR A 200 -10.87 9.59 11.71
N PHE A 201 -10.17 10.64 12.13
CA PHE A 201 -8.88 10.65 12.83
C PHE A 201 -8.97 11.32 14.18
#